data_fe14d3edadbe1cf605515559197281e5
#
_entry.id   fe14d3edadbe1cf605515559197281e5
#
_cell.length_a   1.000
_cell.length_b   1.000
_cell.length_c   1.000
_cell.angle_alpha   90.00
_cell.angle_beta   90.00
_cell.angle_gamma   90.00
#
_symmetry.space_group_name_H-M   'P 1'
#
loop_
_entity.id
_entity.type
_entity.pdbx_description
1 polymer ?
#
loop_
_entity_poly.entity_id
_entity_poly.type
_entity_poly.pdbx_seq_one_letter_code
_entity_poly.pdbx_strand_id
1 'polypeptide(L)'
;MSKRIVITGGGGFIGSHLSRRLLDEGNTIICIDNFFTSCKRTIEPLLDHPSYELITHDIIDPVFVTDVDQIFNLACPAAPGHYQFNPVRTTKTSVMGVINMLGMAKATGARILQASTSEVYGTPTISP
;
A
#
# COMPACT_ATOMS: atom_id res chain seq x y z
N MET A 1 9.05 -20.40 4.56
CA MET A 1 7.58 -20.53 4.54
C MET A 1 6.99 -19.39 3.73
N SER A 2 6.05 -19.69 2.86
CA SER A 2 5.27 -18.69 2.12
C SER A 2 4.48 -17.82 3.10
N LYS A 3 4.44 -16.50 2.87
CA LYS A 3 3.69 -15.53 3.67
C LYS A 3 2.53 -14.99 2.87
N ARG A 4 1.45 -14.62 3.56
CA ARG A 4 0.32 -13.87 3.01
C ARG A 4 0.51 -12.39 3.33
N ILE A 5 0.70 -11.57 2.28
CA ILE A 5 1.18 -10.20 2.40
C ILE A 5 0.19 -9.24 1.75
N VAL A 6 -0.28 -8.25 2.51
CA VAL A 6 -1.09 -7.15 2.00
C VAL A 6 -0.19 -6.00 1.58
N ILE A 7 -0.42 -5.47 0.37
CA ILE A 7 0.26 -4.27 -0.14
C ILE A 7 -0.81 -3.27 -0.55
N THR A 8 -0.96 -2.19 0.22
CA THR A 8 -1.82 -1.07 -0.19
C THR A 8 -1.05 -0.14 -1.13
N GLY A 9 -1.73 0.45 -2.10
CA GLY A 9 -1.05 1.18 -3.17
C GLY A 9 -0.24 0.26 -4.09
N GLY A 10 -0.61 -1.01 -4.18
CA GLY A 10 0.10 -2.03 -4.95
C GLY A 10 0.08 -1.80 -6.46
N GLY A 11 -0.85 -0.99 -6.98
CA GLY A 11 -0.89 -0.56 -8.38
C GLY A 11 0.08 0.56 -8.72
N GLY A 12 0.71 1.18 -7.72
CA GLY A 12 1.71 2.24 -7.89
C GLY A 12 3.09 1.70 -8.28
N PHE A 13 4.03 2.63 -8.48
CA PHE A 13 5.39 2.29 -8.91
C PHE A 13 6.10 1.35 -7.92
N ILE A 14 6.23 1.75 -6.66
CA ILE A 14 6.90 0.93 -5.65
C ILE A 14 6.11 -0.35 -5.38
N GLY A 15 4.79 -0.23 -5.20
CA GLY A 15 3.93 -1.35 -4.84
C GLY A 15 3.93 -2.48 -5.88
N SER A 16 3.91 -2.16 -7.17
CA SER A 16 3.93 -3.16 -8.25
C SER A 16 5.27 -3.91 -8.34
N HIS A 17 6.39 -3.19 -8.16
CA HIS A 17 7.72 -3.82 -8.14
C HIS A 17 7.91 -4.69 -6.90
N LEU A 18 7.45 -4.22 -5.73
CA LEU A 18 7.49 -5.01 -4.49
C LEU A 18 6.63 -6.27 -4.62
N SER A 19 5.42 -6.14 -5.17
CA SER A 19 4.53 -7.28 -5.42
C SER A 19 5.20 -8.35 -6.27
N ARG A 20 5.81 -7.95 -7.38
CA ARG A 20 6.54 -8.88 -8.27
C ARG A 20 7.65 -9.61 -7.52
N ARG A 21 8.51 -8.86 -6.84
CA ARG A 21 9.62 -9.44 -6.08
C ARG A 21 9.16 -10.45 -5.03
N LEU A 22 8.13 -10.10 -4.26
CA LEU A 22 7.62 -10.97 -3.20
C LEU A 22 6.91 -12.21 -3.75
N LEU A 23 6.26 -12.12 -4.93
CA LEU A 23 5.72 -13.27 -5.65
C LEU A 23 6.85 -14.22 -6.10
N ASP A 24 7.94 -13.66 -6.66
CA ASP A 24 9.10 -14.45 -7.08
C ASP A 24 9.77 -15.17 -5.88
N GLU A 25 9.63 -14.63 -4.67
CA GLU A 25 10.06 -15.25 -3.42
C GLU A 25 9.05 -16.31 -2.88
N GLY A 26 7.99 -16.59 -3.61
CA GLY A 26 6.99 -17.62 -3.29
C GLY A 26 5.90 -17.20 -2.29
N ASN A 27 5.72 -15.90 -2.07
CA ASN A 27 4.67 -15.40 -1.20
C ASN A 27 3.32 -15.24 -1.93
N THR A 28 2.24 -15.11 -1.16
CA THR A 28 0.91 -14.72 -1.65
C THR A 28 0.70 -13.23 -1.41
N ILE A 29 0.33 -12.52 -2.47
CA ILE A 29 0.15 -11.06 -2.43
C ILE A 29 -1.32 -10.68 -2.57
N ILE A 30 -1.79 -9.82 -1.67
CA ILE A 30 -3.08 -9.17 -1.75
C ILE A 30 -2.82 -7.68 -1.98
N CYS A 31 -3.05 -7.24 -3.20
CA CYS A 31 -2.93 -5.84 -3.60
C CYS A 31 -4.23 -5.11 -3.30
N ILE A 32 -4.17 -4.02 -2.56
CA ILE A 32 -5.32 -3.12 -2.32
C ILE A 32 -4.99 -1.77 -2.95
N ASP A 33 -5.77 -1.35 -3.93
CA ASP A 33 -5.58 -0.08 -4.63
C ASP A 33 -6.92 0.46 -5.15
N ASN A 34 -7.13 1.76 -5.09
CA ASN A 34 -8.33 2.40 -5.65
C ASN A 34 -8.09 3.00 -7.04
N PHE A 35 -6.86 2.90 -7.54
CA PHE A 35 -6.40 3.44 -8.82
C PHE A 35 -6.64 4.94 -9.01
N PHE A 36 -6.65 5.71 -7.93
CA PHE A 36 -6.80 7.16 -8.01
C PHE A 36 -5.59 7.83 -8.67
N THR A 37 -4.37 7.36 -8.38
CA THR A 37 -3.12 7.88 -8.94
C THR A 37 -2.33 6.85 -9.75
N SER A 38 -2.68 5.57 -9.63
CA SER A 38 -2.05 4.44 -10.31
C SER A 38 -2.87 3.98 -11.52
N CYS A 39 -2.30 3.07 -12.30
CA CYS A 39 -2.96 2.49 -13.46
C CYS A 39 -2.96 0.96 -13.36
N LYS A 40 -4.11 0.33 -13.63
CA LYS A 40 -4.22 -1.15 -13.66
C LYS A 40 -3.22 -1.82 -14.58
N ARG A 41 -2.83 -1.15 -15.67
CA ARG A 41 -1.82 -1.62 -16.63
C ARG A 41 -0.48 -1.95 -15.95
N THR A 42 -0.14 -1.26 -14.85
CA THR A 42 1.11 -1.49 -14.12
C THR A 42 1.17 -2.88 -13.50
N ILE A 43 0.03 -3.43 -13.09
CA ILE A 43 -0.09 -4.74 -12.44
C ILE A 43 -0.69 -5.82 -13.35
N GLU A 44 -1.04 -5.46 -14.60
CA GLU A 44 -1.63 -6.39 -15.57
C GLU A 44 -0.85 -7.72 -15.68
N PRO A 45 0.51 -7.71 -15.74
CA PRO A 45 1.29 -8.95 -15.79
C PRO A 45 1.20 -9.81 -14.52
N LEU A 46 0.67 -9.28 -13.41
CA LEU A 46 0.55 -9.99 -12.14
C LEU A 46 -0.84 -10.60 -11.94
N LEU A 47 -1.85 -10.13 -12.69
CA LEU A 47 -3.25 -10.51 -12.48
C LEU A 47 -3.51 -12.01 -12.72
N ASP A 48 -2.74 -12.62 -13.61
CA ASP A 48 -2.87 -14.05 -13.92
C ASP A 48 -2.03 -14.95 -12.99
N HIS A 49 -1.28 -14.35 -12.06
CA HIS A 49 -0.46 -15.12 -11.13
C HIS A 49 -1.35 -15.77 -10.05
N PRO A 50 -1.27 -17.10 -9.82
CA PRO A 50 -2.16 -17.82 -8.91
C PRO A 50 -2.08 -17.38 -7.45
N SER A 51 -0.97 -16.74 -7.06
CA SER A 51 -0.75 -16.22 -5.70
C SER A 51 -0.90 -14.69 -5.63
N TYR A 52 -1.56 -14.06 -6.64
CA TYR A 52 -1.82 -12.63 -6.63
C TYR A 52 -3.32 -12.36 -6.63
N GLU A 53 -3.78 -11.58 -5.66
CA GLU A 53 -5.18 -11.16 -5.52
C GLU A 53 -5.26 -9.64 -5.58
N LEU A 54 -6.18 -9.10 -6.38
CA LEU A 54 -6.46 -7.67 -6.45
C LEU A 54 -7.79 -7.35 -5.77
N ILE A 55 -7.75 -6.47 -4.78
CA ILE A 55 -8.91 -5.84 -4.17
C ILE A 55 -8.94 -4.36 -4.58
N THR A 56 -9.89 -4.00 -5.44
CA THR A 56 -10.10 -2.59 -5.80
C THR A 56 -10.88 -1.91 -4.68
N HIS A 57 -10.18 -1.14 -3.84
CA HIS A 57 -10.76 -0.54 -2.64
C HIS A 57 -9.97 0.69 -2.20
N ASP A 58 -10.67 1.65 -1.56
CA ASP A 58 -10.04 2.81 -0.92
C ASP A 58 -9.82 2.53 0.56
N ILE A 59 -8.57 2.63 1.03
CA ILE A 59 -8.21 2.31 2.42
C ILE A 59 -8.77 3.29 3.46
N ILE A 60 -9.36 4.42 3.03
CA ILE A 60 -10.09 5.31 3.95
C ILE A 60 -11.33 4.62 4.53
N ASP A 61 -11.89 3.66 3.81
CA ASP A 61 -12.97 2.82 4.28
C ASP A 61 -12.42 1.51 4.85
N PRO A 62 -13.07 0.93 5.87
CA PRO A 62 -12.62 -0.33 6.43
C PRO A 62 -12.56 -1.45 5.39
N VAL A 63 -11.45 -2.18 5.38
CA VAL A 63 -11.27 -3.41 4.63
C VAL A 63 -10.62 -4.44 5.54
N PHE A 64 -11.02 -5.67 5.43
CA PHE A 64 -10.52 -6.73 6.30
C PHE A 64 -10.09 -7.95 5.48
N VAL A 65 -8.85 -8.37 5.72
CA VAL A 65 -8.27 -9.59 5.14
C VAL A 65 -7.77 -10.45 6.29
N THR A 66 -8.09 -11.74 6.27
CA THR A 66 -7.66 -12.71 7.29
C THR A 66 -6.32 -13.34 6.93
N ASP A 67 -5.69 -13.96 7.94
CA ASP A 67 -4.47 -14.76 7.77
C ASP A 67 -3.32 -13.97 7.12
N VAL A 68 -3.17 -12.72 7.51
CA VAL A 68 -2.12 -11.82 7.02
C VAL A 68 -0.91 -11.90 7.93
N ASP A 69 0.26 -12.12 7.33
CA ASP A 69 1.55 -12.14 8.04
C ASP A 69 2.24 -10.78 8.03
N GLN A 70 2.09 -10.02 6.92
CA GLN A 70 2.74 -8.74 6.73
C GLN A 70 1.84 -7.76 5.97
N ILE A 71 1.97 -6.48 6.31
CA ILE A 71 1.28 -5.38 5.62
C ILE A 71 2.33 -4.34 5.22
N PHE A 72 2.36 -3.99 3.92
CA PHE A 72 3.09 -2.83 3.41
C PHE A 72 2.08 -1.75 3.08
N ASN A 73 1.95 -0.75 3.94
CA ASN A 73 1.04 0.36 3.71
C ASN A 73 1.73 1.48 2.92
N LEU A 74 1.55 1.45 1.59
CA LEU A 74 2.17 2.38 0.64
C LEU A 74 1.16 3.34 0.00
N ALA A 75 -0.14 3.17 0.28
CA ALA A 75 -1.20 3.94 -0.36
C ALA A 75 -1.25 5.37 0.19
N CYS A 76 -0.80 6.31 -0.62
CA CYS A 76 -1.02 7.74 -0.44
C CYS A 76 -0.76 8.46 -1.76
N PRO A 77 -1.54 9.50 -2.13
CA PRO A 77 -1.16 10.40 -3.21
C PRO A 77 0.18 11.07 -2.88
N ALA A 78 1.23 10.79 -3.66
CA ALA A 78 2.60 11.21 -3.35
C ALA A 78 3.10 12.38 -4.20
N ALA A 79 2.51 12.61 -5.39
CA ALA A 79 2.90 13.72 -6.25
C ALA A 79 2.13 15.01 -5.91
N PRO A 80 2.78 16.20 -5.93
CA PRO A 80 2.16 17.48 -5.59
C PRO A 80 0.83 17.75 -6.32
N GLY A 81 0.76 17.44 -7.61
CA GLY A 81 -0.48 17.60 -8.41
C GLY A 81 -1.64 16.74 -7.92
N HIS A 82 -1.36 15.61 -7.25
CA HIS A 82 -2.39 14.72 -6.73
C HIS A 82 -2.78 15.06 -5.29
N TYR A 83 -1.81 15.25 -4.39
CA TYR A 83 -2.14 15.50 -2.98
C TYR A 83 -2.68 16.92 -2.74
N GLN A 84 -2.33 17.88 -3.61
CA GLN A 84 -2.87 19.24 -3.55
C GLN A 84 -4.26 19.38 -4.21
N PHE A 85 -4.58 18.49 -5.17
CA PHE A 85 -5.89 18.50 -5.82
C PHE A 85 -7.04 18.27 -4.84
N ASN A 86 -6.86 17.34 -3.90
CA ASN A 86 -7.83 17.10 -2.84
C ASN A 86 -7.11 16.81 -1.51
N PRO A 87 -6.71 17.87 -0.78
CA PRO A 87 -5.95 17.72 0.46
C PRO A 87 -6.74 17.00 1.57
N VAL A 88 -8.07 17.14 1.58
CA VAL A 88 -8.93 16.42 2.54
C VAL A 88 -8.86 14.92 2.31
N ARG A 89 -8.92 14.47 1.06
CA ARG A 89 -8.79 13.05 0.72
C ARG A 89 -7.39 12.53 1.06
N THR A 90 -6.36 13.31 0.76
CA THR A 90 -4.98 12.96 1.11
C THR A 90 -4.82 12.78 2.62
N THR A 91 -5.36 13.72 3.41
CA THR A 91 -5.36 13.61 4.88
C THR A 91 -6.11 12.37 5.36
N LYS A 92 -7.30 12.10 4.80
CA LYS A 92 -8.06 10.89 5.15
C LYS A 92 -7.27 9.61 4.83
N THR A 93 -6.62 9.53 3.66
CA THR A 93 -5.80 8.38 3.30
C THR A 93 -4.64 8.20 4.28
N SER A 94 -3.96 9.29 4.64
CA SER A 94 -2.81 9.27 5.55
C SER A 94 -3.18 8.99 7.01
N VAL A 95 -4.41 9.25 7.43
CA VAL A 95 -4.87 9.05 8.82
C VAL A 95 -5.79 7.84 8.92
N MET A 96 -6.95 7.86 8.26
CA MET A 96 -7.92 6.77 8.33
C MET A 96 -7.39 5.48 7.71
N GLY A 97 -6.69 5.60 6.56
CA GLY A 97 -6.06 4.44 5.92
C GLY A 97 -5.05 3.76 6.85
N VAL A 98 -4.22 4.53 7.54
CA VAL A 98 -3.27 3.98 8.53
C VAL A 98 -4.00 3.33 9.70
N ILE A 99 -5.05 3.97 10.25
CA ILE A 99 -5.85 3.41 11.34
C ILE A 99 -6.47 2.07 10.92
N ASN A 100 -7.02 1.97 9.71
CA ASN A 100 -7.61 0.73 9.20
C ASN A 100 -6.56 -0.38 9.04
N MET A 101 -5.37 -0.04 8.52
CA MET A 101 -4.28 -1.02 8.37
C MET A 101 -3.69 -1.46 9.72
N LEU A 102 -3.59 -0.56 10.69
CA LEU A 102 -3.19 -0.91 12.06
C LEU A 102 -4.25 -1.81 12.73
N GLY A 103 -5.53 -1.54 12.48
CA GLY A 103 -6.63 -2.39 12.94
C GLY A 103 -6.52 -3.81 12.38
N MET A 104 -6.26 -3.94 11.07
CA MET A 104 -6.02 -5.23 10.42
C MET A 104 -4.78 -5.93 11.00
N ALA A 105 -3.67 -5.20 11.15
CA ALA A 105 -2.44 -5.74 11.73
C ALA A 105 -2.66 -6.27 13.16
N LYS A 106 -3.39 -5.52 13.99
CA LYS A 106 -3.73 -5.94 15.35
C LYS A 106 -4.60 -7.21 15.35
N ALA A 107 -5.59 -7.28 14.47
CA ALA A 107 -6.53 -8.40 14.42
C ALA A 107 -5.89 -9.69 13.89
N THR A 108 -4.92 -9.58 12.98
CA THR A 108 -4.25 -10.74 12.36
C THR A 108 -2.91 -11.10 13.01
N GLY A 109 -2.36 -10.22 13.84
CA GLY A 109 -0.99 -10.36 14.37
C GLY A 109 0.09 -10.00 13.34
N ALA A 110 -0.29 -9.39 12.22
CA ALA A 110 0.62 -9.06 11.12
C ALA A 110 1.65 -7.99 11.53
N ARG A 111 2.86 -8.13 10.99
CA ARG A 111 3.85 -7.05 11.03
C ARG A 111 3.48 -6.01 9.98
N ILE A 112 3.47 -4.73 10.34
CA ILE A 112 3.19 -3.64 9.41
C ILE A 112 4.43 -2.77 9.17
N LEU A 113 4.65 -2.42 7.89
CA LEU A 113 5.54 -1.35 7.45
C LEU A 113 4.67 -0.19 6.95
N GLN A 114 4.85 0.98 7.55
CA GLN A 114 4.22 2.22 7.11
C GLN A 114 5.23 3.06 6.31
N ALA A 115 4.91 3.34 5.05
CA ALA A 115 5.68 4.31 4.29
C ALA A 115 5.47 5.71 4.88
N SER A 116 6.57 6.38 5.19
CA SER A 116 6.59 7.75 5.67
C SER A 116 7.03 8.69 4.55
N THR A 117 7.56 9.85 4.88
CA THR A 117 7.93 10.91 3.94
C THR A 117 9.20 11.61 4.39
N SER A 118 9.95 12.17 3.43
CA SER A 118 11.14 12.97 3.72
C SER A 118 10.84 14.25 4.52
N GLU A 119 9.62 14.76 4.42
CA GLU A 119 9.18 15.97 5.11
C GLU A 119 9.19 15.84 6.64
N VAL A 120 9.23 14.62 7.18
CA VAL A 120 9.37 14.38 8.65
C VAL A 120 10.68 14.95 9.21
N TYR A 121 11.69 15.13 8.38
CA TYR A 121 13.00 15.70 8.78
C TYR A 121 13.00 17.22 8.80
N GLY A 122 11.95 17.87 8.30
CA GLY A 122 11.85 19.33 8.23
C GLY A 122 12.78 19.93 7.16
N THR A 123 13.23 21.16 7.40
CA THR A 123 14.19 21.84 6.53
C THR A 123 15.62 21.50 6.96
N PRO A 124 16.41 20.76 6.18
CA PRO A 124 17.77 20.44 6.55
C PRO A 124 18.66 21.69 6.51
N THR A 125 19.51 21.85 7.52
CA THR A 125 20.52 22.90 7.57
C THR A 125 21.83 22.49 6.86
N ILE A 126 22.01 21.18 6.64
CA ILE A 126 23.14 20.58 5.94
C ILE A 126 22.58 19.65 4.87
N SER A 127 23.01 19.85 3.63
CA SER A 127 22.73 18.93 2.53
C SER A 127 23.99 18.13 2.25
N PRO A 128 23.89 16.80 2.06
CA PRO A 128 25.04 16.00 1.68
C PRO A 128 25.57 16.37 0.30
#